data_3b5b5ac745950ef4dbc3f94ab872d85b
#
_entry.id   3b5b5ac745950ef4dbc3f94ab872d85b
#
_cell.length_a   1.000
_cell.length_b   1.000
_cell.length_c   1.000
_cell.angle_alpha   90.00
_cell.angle_beta   90.00
_cell.angle_gamma   90.00
#
_symmetry.space_group_name_H-M   'P 1'
#
loop_
_entity.id
_entity.type
_entity.pdbx_description
1 polymer ?
#
loop_
_entity_poly.entity_id
_entity_poly.type
_entity_poly.pdbx_seq_one_letter_code
_entity_poly.pdbx_strand_id
1 'polypeptide(L)'
;MCVSRFVVTQLLVHAKSVIRGILGVTLSKVKAQKMAKRWYSVSVLSNYEKKIAETIRQSVIDAGMEEQIEEVLVPTEEVIEVRRGKKVTTERRFMPGYVLVRMEMSDEGYHLIISINRVTGFLGPQGRPMPMRDAEVNQILNRVQEGEEKPRTLIHFAIGEQVKINGGHFEGFDGNVEEVDDENQRLKVTVSIFGRATPVELEFTQVSKQV
;
A
#
# COMPACT_ATOMS: atom_id res chain seq x y z
N MET A 1 78.20 18.47 10.26
CA MET A 1 77.12 17.96 9.38
C MET A 1 76.10 17.14 10.15
N CYS A 2 75.41 17.73 11.16
CA CYS A 2 74.44 16.97 11.97
C CYS A 2 73.15 17.71 12.33
N VAL A 3 72.85 18.86 11.72
CA VAL A 3 71.67 19.68 12.07
C VAL A 3 70.49 19.46 11.11
N SER A 4 70.73 18.84 9.94
CA SER A 4 69.70 18.74 8.90
C SER A 4 68.67 17.61 9.07
N ARG A 5 68.94 16.57 9.90
CA ARG A 5 68.03 15.43 10.05
C ARG A 5 66.89 15.67 11.07
N PHE A 6 67.09 16.55 12.03
CA PHE A 6 66.15 16.78 13.11
C PHE A 6 64.99 17.68 12.66
N VAL A 7 65.23 18.67 11.77
CA VAL A 7 64.24 19.61 11.26
C VAL A 7 63.28 18.91 10.28
N VAL A 8 63.77 17.99 9.46
CA VAL A 8 62.91 17.24 8.50
C VAL A 8 61.93 16.29 9.19
N THR A 9 62.36 15.71 10.32
CA THR A 9 61.51 14.79 11.08
C THR A 9 60.36 15.51 11.81
N GLN A 10 60.60 16.74 12.31
CA GLN A 10 59.57 17.53 12.97
C GLN A 10 58.55 18.08 11.96
N LEU A 11 58.94 18.44 10.77
CA LEU A 11 58.01 18.91 9.68
C LEU A 11 57.12 17.76 9.20
N LEU A 12 57.61 16.52 9.11
CA LEU A 12 56.83 15.35 8.71
C LEU A 12 55.81 14.92 9.75
N VAL A 13 56.13 15.11 11.04
CA VAL A 13 55.16 14.82 12.12
C VAL A 13 54.01 15.84 12.16
N HIS A 14 54.34 17.12 11.94
CA HIS A 14 53.35 18.18 11.90
C HIS A 14 52.41 18.06 10.67
N ALA A 15 52.96 17.69 9.51
CA ALA A 15 52.16 17.46 8.31
C ALA A 15 51.19 16.27 8.45
N LYS A 16 51.64 15.19 9.11
CA LYS A 16 50.75 14.04 9.37
C LYS A 16 49.64 14.33 10.38
N SER A 17 49.87 15.21 11.36
CA SER A 17 48.85 15.66 12.32
C SER A 17 47.78 16.51 11.69
N VAL A 18 48.18 17.45 10.80
CA VAL A 18 47.27 18.32 10.07
C VAL A 18 46.40 17.52 9.07
N ILE A 19 47.02 16.57 8.35
CA ILE A 19 46.30 15.71 7.39
C ILE A 19 45.30 14.79 8.12
N ARG A 20 45.65 14.25 9.32
CA ARG A 20 44.70 13.48 10.14
C ARG A 20 43.53 14.34 10.65
N GLY A 21 43.76 15.60 11.00
CA GLY A 21 42.71 16.50 11.43
C GLY A 21 41.72 16.83 10.30
N ILE A 22 42.23 17.09 9.09
CA ILE A 22 41.41 17.42 7.91
C ILE A 22 40.62 16.18 7.41
N LEU A 23 41.28 15.00 7.35
CA LEU A 23 40.62 13.73 6.97
C LEU A 23 39.60 13.27 8.02
N GLY A 24 39.86 13.51 9.30
CA GLY A 24 38.90 13.18 10.37
C GLY A 24 37.63 14.03 10.34
N VAL A 25 37.77 15.31 9.99
CA VAL A 25 36.62 16.24 9.89
C VAL A 25 35.81 15.98 8.63
N THR A 26 36.42 15.59 7.53
CA THR A 26 35.69 15.26 6.29
C THR A 26 35.00 13.91 6.37
N LEU A 27 35.60 12.91 7.01
CA LEU A 27 34.97 11.59 7.20
C LEU A 27 33.85 11.60 8.25
N SER A 28 33.86 12.49 9.24
CA SER A 28 32.78 12.62 10.21
C SER A 28 31.56 13.39 9.68
N LYS A 29 31.76 14.25 8.69
CA LYS A 29 30.66 14.99 7.99
C LYS A 29 30.00 14.19 6.89
N VAL A 30 30.63 13.14 6.39
CA VAL A 30 30.07 12.20 5.40
C VAL A 30 29.38 11.00 6.05
N LYS A 31 29.36 10.89 7.38
CA LYS A 31 28.41 10.01 8.06
C LYS A 31 27.02 10.60 7.90
N ALA A 32 26.48 10.38 6.67
CA ALA A 32 25.11 10.43 6.27
C ALA A 32 24.16 10.73 7.44
N GLN A 33 23.52 11.86 7.39
CA GLN A 33 22.19 11.97 7.94
C GLN A 33 21.39 10.84 7.30
N LYS A 34 21.24 9.71 8.02
CA LYS A 34 20.34 8.63 7.64
C LYS A 34 18.97 9.27 7.63
N MET A 35 18.52 9.70 6.45
CA MET A 35 17.23 10.34 6.30
C MET A 35 16.17 9.33 6.68
N ALA A 36 15.21 9.73 7.51
CA ALA A 36 14.19 8.83 7.95
C ALA A 36 13.44 8.24 6.75
N LYS A 37 13.36 6.91 6.67
CA LYS A 37 12.57 6.23 5.65
C LYS A 37 11.11 6.65 5.77
N ARG A 38 10.54 7.06 4.66
CA ARG A 38 9.15 7.53 4.56
C ARG A 38 8.45 6.82 3.42
N TRP A 39 7.13 6.79 3.48
CA TRP A 39 6.30 6.26 2.43
C TRP A 39 6.10 7.27 1.31
N TYR A 40 6.24 6.81 0.09
CA TYR A 40 6.01 7.57 -1.13
C TYR A 40 5.04 6.82 -2.03
N SER A 41 4.18 7.56 -2.71
CA SER A 41 3.28 6.99 -3.71
C SER A 41 3.89 7.16 -5.09
N VAL A 42 3.99 6.05 -5.82
CA VAL A 42 4.49 5.99 -7.19
C VAL A 42 3.32 5.74 -8.11
N SER A 43 3.11 6.62 -9.08
CA SER A 43 2.10 6.47 -10.11
C SER A 43 2.60 5.53 -11.20
N VAL A 44 1.80 4.53 -11.53
CA VAL A 44 2.13 3.49 -12.50
C VAL A 44 0.94 3.24 -13.44
N LEU A 45 1.19 2.56 -14.54
CA LEU A 45 0.12 2.19 -15.47
C LEU A 45 -0.84 1.17 -14.81
N SER A 46 -2.14 1.49 -14.81
CA SER A 46 -3.18 0.64 -14.22
C SER A 46 -3.16 -0.77 -14.82
N ASN A 47 -3.46 -1.77 -14.02
CA ASN A 47 -3.36 -3.20 -14.26
C ASN A 47 -1.94 -3.79 -14.29
N TYR A 48 -0.90 -2.99 -14.14
CA TYR A 48 0.48 -3.44 -14.08
C TYR A 48 1.12 -3.27 -12.69
N GLU A 49 0.36 -2.84 -11.69
CA GLU A 49 0.84 -2.46 -10.36
C GLU A 49 1.65 -3.60 -9.71
N LYS A 50 1.11 -4.82 -9.68
CA LYS A 50 1.81 -6.00 -9.12
C LYS A 50 3.11 -6.31 -9.84
N LYS A 51 3.06 -6.31 -11.18
CA LYS A 51 4.24 -6.59 -12.00
C LYS A 51 5.31 -5.51 -11.83
N ILE A 52 4.91 -4.25 -11.74
CA ILE A 52 5.84 -3.14 -11.51
C ILE A 52 6.41 -3.20 -10.11
N ALA A 53 5.60 -3.50 -9.09
CA ALA A 53 6.08 -3.67 -7.72
C ALA A 53 7.15 -4.79 -7.63
N GLU A 54 6.94 -5.89 -8.33
CA GLU A 54 7.91 -6.98 -8.40
C GLU A 54 9.18 -6.57 -9.15
N THR A 55 9.03 -5.83 -10.26
CA THR A 55 10.17 -5.28 -11.00
C THR A 55 10.96 -4.27 -10.14
N ILE A 56 10.29 -3.44 -9.35
CA ILE A 56 10.95 -2.52 -8.40
C ILE A 56 11.77 -3.34 -7.39
N ARG A 57 11.16 -4.34 -6.75
CA ARG A 57 11.86 -5.20 -5.77
C ARG A 57 13.10 -5.85 -6.39
N GLN A 58 12.98 -6.41 -7.57
CA GLN A 58 14.11 -7.03 -8.25
C GLN A 58 15.21 -6.01 -8.59
N SER A 59 14.83 -4.84 -9.12
CA SER A 59 15.79 -3.78 -9.44
C SER A 59 16.53 -3.25 -8.19
N VAL A 60 15.85 -3.21 -7.04
CA VAL A 60 16.44 -2.83 -5.76
C VAL A 60 17.50 -3.84 -5.32
N ILE A 61 17.21 -5.14 -5.45
CA ILE A 61 18.15 -6.22 -5.14
C ILE A 61 19.35 -6.16 -6.09
N ASP A 62 19.10 -6.04 -7.40
CA ASP A 62 20.14 -5.99 -8.42
C ASP A 62 21.08 -4.79 -8.24
N ALA A 63 20.54 -3.66 -7.76
CA ALA A 63 21.32 -2.46 -7.45
C ALA A 63 21.96 -2.46 -6.05
N GLY A 64 21.65 -3.44 -5.18
CA GLY A 64 22.12 -3.48 -3.80
C GLY A 64 21.62 -2.35 -2.92
N MET A 65 20.39 -1.83 -3.19
CA MET A 65 19.79 -0.68 -2.53
C MET A 65 18.72 -1.06 -1.49
N GLU A 66 18.75 -2.29 -0.98
CA GLU A 66 17.78 -2.81 0.00
C GLU A 66 17.78 -2.02 1.32
N GLU A 67 18.92 -1.43 1.68
CA GLU A 67 19.00 -0.57 2.87
C GLU A 67 18.24 0.76 2.68
N GLN A 68 18.14 1.26 1.46
CA GLN A 68 17.48 2.54 1.15
C GLN A 68 16.00 2.32 0.84
N ILE A 69 15.65 1.26 0.13
CA ILE A 69 14.28 0.91 -0.26
C ILE A 69 13.88 -0.35 0.51
N GLU A 70 13.09 -0.16 1.56
CA GLU A 70 12.77 -1.22 2.53
C GLU A 70 11.57 -2.04 2.12
N GLU A 71 10.53 -1.39 1.62
CA GLU A 71 9.26 -2.04 1.38
C GLU A 71 8.55 -1.48 0.14
N VAL A 72 7.96 -2.38 -0.63
CA VAL A 72 7.14 -2.05 -1.81
C VAL A 72 5.80 -2.75 -1.66
N LEU A 73 4.71 -1.97 -1.56
CA LEU A 73 3.36 -2.44 -1.31
C LEU A 73 2.43 -2.03 -2.45
N VAL A 74 1.59 -2.94 -2.89
CA VAL A 74 0.44 -2.64 -3.75
C VAL A 74 -0.81 -2.73 -2.88
N PRO A 75 -1.54 -1.63 -2.67
CA PRO A 75 -2.72 -1.63 -1.81
C PRO A 75 -3.86 -2.40 -2.49
N THR A 76 -4.01 -3.67 -2.10
CA THR A 76 -5.08 -4.58 -2.54
C THR A 76 -5.89 -5.01 -1.34
N GLU A 77 -7.18 -5.18 -1.50
CA GLU A 77 -8.07 -5.80 -0.53
C GLU A 77 -8.67 -7.08 -1.11
N GLU A 78 -8.81 -8.10 -0.29
CA GLU A 78 -9.52 -9.30 -0.66
C GLU A 78 -11.02 -9.09 -0.48
N VAL A 79 -11.77 -9.35 -1.53
CA VAL A 79 -13.23 -9.26 -1.53
C VAL A 79 -13.84 -10.56 -1.98
N ILE A 80 -14.92 -10.97 -1.35
CA ILE A 80 -15.67 -12.14 -1.75
C ILE A 80 -16.76 -11.72 -2.72
N GLU A 81 -16.66 -12.14 -3.98
CA GLU A 81 -17.71 -12.00 -4.97
C GLU A 81 -18.50 -13.30 -5.09
N VAL A 82 -19.81 -13.18 -5.25
CA VAL A 82 -20.65 -14.33 -5.58
C VAL A 82 -20.84 -14.39 -7.09
N ARG A 83 -20.19 -15.36 -7.76
CA ARG A 83 -20.35 -15.61 -9.19
C ARG A 83 -21.02 -16.96 -9.40
N ARG A 84 -22.19 -16.96 -10.07
CA ARG A 84 -22.97 -18.19 -10.37
C ARG A 84 -23.24 -19.04 -9.11
N GLY A 85 -23.63 -18.40 -8.00
CA GLY A 85 -23.93 -19.07 -6.73
C GLY A 85 -22.72 -19.62 -5.96
N LYS A 86 -21.49 -19.37 -6.42
CA LYS A 86 -20.25 -19.76 -5.74
C LYS A 86 -19.53 -18.53 -5.22
N LYS A 87 -19.09 -18.59 -3.97
CA LYS A 87 -18.23 -17.56 -3.38
C LYS A 87 -16.84 -17.67 -3.97
N VAL A 88 -16.35 -16.60 -4.60
CA VAL A 88 -15.02 -16.52 -5.19
C VAL A 88 -14.29 -15.32 -4.54
N THR A 89 -13.17 -15.60 -3.89
CA THR A 89 -12.30 -14.54 -3.39
C THR A 89 -11.61 -13.87 -4.56
N THR A 90 -11.80 -12.57 -4.70
CA THR A 90 -11.19 -11.76 -5.76
C THR A 90 -10.43 -10.62 -5.11
N GLU A 91 -9.22 -10.35 -5.57
CA GLU A 91 -8.47 -9.20 -5.12
C GLU A 91 -8.94 -7.93 -5.82
N ARG A 92 -9.35 -6.95 -5.05
CA ARG A 92 -9.69 -5.61 -5.53
C ARG A 92 -8.60 -4.62 -5.17
N ARG A 93 -8.22 -3.78 -6.11
CA ARG A 93 -7.25 -2.72 -5.86
C ARG A 93 -7.94 -1.54 -5.22
N PHE A 94 -7.48 -1.18 -4.04
CA PHE A 94 -7.97 -0.01 -3.30
C PHE A 94 -7.54 1.30 -3.98
N MET A 95 -6.31 1.34 -4.50
CA MET A 95 -5.75 2.49 -5.21
C MET A 95 -5.19 2.04 -6.57
N PRO A 96 -6.04 1.95 -7.62
CA PRO A 96 -5.57 1.54 -8.94
C PRO A 96 -4.60 2.57 -9.53
N GLY A 97 -3.50 2.09 -10.12
CA GLY A 97 -2.46 2.94 -10.70
C GLY A 97 -1.44 3.50 -9.71
N TYR A 98 -1.42 3.01 -8.46
CA TYR A 98 -0.45 3.43 -7.47
C TYR A 98 0.26 2.24 -6.81
N VAL A 99 1.55 2.44 -6.55
CA VAL A 99 2.41 1.55 -5.77
C VAL A 99 3.02 2.36 -4.63
N LEU A 100 2.95 1.85 -3.42
CA LEU A 100 3.53 2.48 -2.24
C LEU A 100 4.95 1.96 -2.03
N VAL A 101 5.89 2.85 -1.79
CA VAL A 101 7.30 2.52 -1.57
C VAL A 101 7.78 3.19 -0.30
N ARG A 102 8.30 2.41 0.64
CA ARG A 102 8.97 2.89 1.86
C ARG A 102 10.45 3.00 1.60
N MET A 103 10.95 4.22 1.50
CA MET A 103 12.34 4.45 1.14
C MET A 103 12.93 5.68 1.80
N GLU A 104 14.25 5.71 1.89
CA GLU A 104 15.02 6.92 2.07
C GLU A 104 15.17 7.60 0.70
N MET A 105 14.66 8.85 0.58
CA MET A 105 14.72 9.56 -0.70
C MET A 105 16.15 9.95 -1.02
N SER A 106 16.73 9.27 -2.00
CA SER A 106 18.03 9.55 -2.60
C SER A 106 17.87 9.77 -4.11
N ASP A 107 18.81 10.50 -4.71
CA ASP A 107 18.79 10.69 -6.17
C ASP A 107 18.92 9.37 -6.92
N GLU A 108 19.72 8.44 -6.38
CA GLU A 108 19.92 7.11 -6.95
C GLU A 108 18.62 6.28 -6.89
N GLY A 109 17.95 6.22 -5.72
CA GLY A 109 16.68 5.51 -5.56
C GLY A 109 15.55 6.12 -6.39
N TYR A 110 15.51 7.45 -6.50
CA TYR A 110 14.56 8.15 -7.35
C TYR A 110 14.73 7.76 -8.82
N HIS A 111 15.97 7.83 -9.34
CA HIS A 111 16.25 7.47 -10.73
C HIS A 111 16.06 5.99 -11.02
N LEU A 112 16.38 5.11 -10.07
CA LEU A 112 16.13 3.68 -10.20
C LEU A 112 14.64 3.41 -10.46
N ILE A 113 13.75 3.98 -9.64
CA ILE A 113 12.31 3.73 -9.76
C ILE A 113 11.73 4.35 -11.03
N ILE A 114 12.14 5.59 -11.39
CA ILE A 114 11.63 6.26 -12.61
C ILE A 114 12.13 5.58 -13.90
N SER A 115 13.29 4.94 -13.88
CA SER A 115 13.81 4.22 -15.05
C SER A 115 13.00 2.97 -15.42
N ILE A 116 12.17 2.48 -14.50
CA ILE A 116 11.35 1.29 -14.73
C ILE A 116 10.23 1.60 -15.71
N ASN A 117 10.09 0.76 -16.71
CA ASN A 117 9.07 0.91 -17.74
C ASN A 117 7.66 0.92 -17.12
N ARG A 118 6.78 1.83 -17.58
CA ARG A 118 5.40 2.03 -17.13
C ARG A 118 5.24 2.68 -15.74
N VAL A 119 6.31 3.15 -15.16
CA VAL A 119 6.27 4.09 -14.04
C VAL A 119 6.10 5.48 -14.62
N THR A 120 5.09 6.21 -14.13
CA THR A 120 4.81 7.58 -14.58
C THR A 120 5.61 8.58 -13.74
N GLY A 121 5.80 8.31 -12.45
CA GLY A 121 6.57 9.14 -11.54
C GLY A 121 6.07 9.06 -10.10
N PHE A 122 6.73 9.80 -9.23
CA PHE A 122 6.31 9.96 -7.84
C PHE A 122 5.18 11.00 -7.73
N LEU A 123 4.30 10.81 -6.76
CA LEU A 123 3.29 11.80 -6.41
C LEU A 123 3.96 13.03 -5.74
N GLY A 124 3.67 14.21 -6.26
CA GLY A 124 4.20 15.46 -5.73
C GLY A 124 4.39 16.53 -6.81
N PRO A 125 4.81 17.75 -6.43
CA PRO A 125 5.21 18.77 -7.39
C PRO A 125 6.38 18.28 -8.24
N GLN A 126 6.47 18.74 -9.48
CA GLN A 126 7.50 18.33 -10.45
C GLN A 126 8.90 18.29 -9.84
N GLY A 127 9.53 17.10 -9.88
CA GLY A 127 10.89 16.88 -9.39
C GLY A 127 11.05 16.84 -7.86
N ARG A 128 9.95 16.85 -7.09
CA ARG A 128 9.99 16.77 -5.63
C ARG A 128 8.95 15.77 -5.13
N PRO A 129 9.31 14.49 -4.94
CA PRO A 129 8.42 13.51 -4.33
C PRO A 129 7.94 13.98 -2.96
N MET A 130 6.62 13.94 -2.73
CA MET A 130 6.06 14.23 -1.43
C MET A 130 5.89 12.94 -0.63
N PRO A 131 6.43 12.89 0.60
CA PRO A 131 6.15 11.76 1.48
C PRO A 131 4.68 11.78 1.90
N MET A 132 4.09 10.61 2.00
CA MET A 132 2.76 10.43 2.54
C MET A 132 2.77 10.70 4.06
N ARG A 133 1.62 11.13 4.57
CA ARG A 133 1.44 11.32 6.01
C ARG A 133 1.31 9.96 6.69
N ASP A 134 1.91 9.81 7.87
CA ASP A 134 1.85 8.54 8.62
C ASP A 134 0.40 8.10 8.91
N ALA A 135 -0.52 9.04 9.10
CA ALA A 135 -1.94 8.74 9.29
C ALA A 135 -2.59 8.13 8.04
N GLU A 136 -2.26 8.62 6.84
CA GLU A 136 -2.77 8.09 5.57
C GLU A 136 -2.22 6.69 5.30
N VAL A 137 -0.93 6.51 5.58
CA VAL A 137 -0.27 5.20 5.43
C VAL A 137 -0.89 4.18 6.37
N ASN A 138 -1.08 4.53 7.65
CA ASN A 138 -1.68 3.62 8.62
C ASN A 138 -3.11 3.24 8.24
N GLN A 139 -3.90 4.17 7.70
CA GLN A 139 -5.24 3.85 7.20
C GLN A 139 -5.20 2.84 6.04
N ILE A 140 -4.25 2.99 5.11
CA ILE A 140 -4.10 2.07 3.99
C ILE A 140 -3.64 0.70 4.47
N LEU A 141 -2.63 0.64 5.35
CA LEU A 141 -2.11 -0.61 5.91
C LEU A 141 -3.18 -1.36 6.71
N ASN A 142 -3.94 -0.65 7.55
CA ASN A 142 -5.04 -1.25 8.31
C ASN A 142 -6.11 -1.84 7.37
N ARG A 143 -6.47 -1.13 6.29
CA ARG A 143 -7.44 -1.65 5.31
C ARG A 143 -6.94 -2.89 4.58
N VAL A 144 -5.66 -2.94 4.23
CA VAL A 144 -5.05 -4.12 3.62
C VAL A 144 -5.13 -5.30 4.59
N GLN A 145 -4.74 -5.11 5.86
CA GLN A 145 -4.80 -6.13 6.90
C GLN A 145 -6.24 -6.57 7.21
N GLU A 146 -7.18 -5.63 7.34
CA GLU A 146 -8.60 -5.95 7.55
C GLU A 146 -9.19 -6.71 6.36
N GLY A 147 -8.79 -6.40 5.13
CA GLY A 147 -9.20 -7.10 3.92
C GLY A 147 -8.69 -8.54 3.87
N GLU A 148 -7.48 -8.81 4.39
CA GLU A 148 -6.93 -10.15 4.53
C GLU A 148 -7.61 -10.95 5.64
N GLU A 149 -7.91 -10.32 6.79
CA GLU A 149 -8.55 -10.99 7.94
C GLU A 149 -10.05 -11.21 7.75
N LYS A 150 -10.73 -10.25 7.14
CA LYS A 150 -12.18 -10.26 6.92
C LYS A 150 -12.51 -9.77 5.51
N PRO A 151 -12.41 -10.63 4.50
CA PRO A 151 -12.76 -10.24 3.13
C PRO A 151 -14.20 -9.74 3.07
N ARG A 152 -14.39 -8.52 2.56
CA ARG A 152 -15.74 -7.94 2.43
C ARG A 152 -16.51 -8.68 1.35
N THR A 153 -17.73 -9.11 1.68
CA THR A 153 -18.62 -9.74 0.71
C THR A 153 -19.23 -8.64 -0.17
N LEU A 154 -18.79 -8.55 -1.43
CA LEU A 154 -19.41 -7.65 -2.42
C LEU A 154 -20.59 -8.38 -3.10
N ILE A 155 -21.69 -8.47 -2.41
CA ILE A 155 -22.96 -8.87 -3.03
C ILE A 155 -23.71 -7.56 -3.33
N HIS A 156 -23.76 -7.17 -4.59
CA HIS A 156 -24.61 -6.04 -4.99
C HIS A 156 -26.04 -6.52 -5.17
N PHE A 157 -26.93 -5.96 -4.39
CA PHE A 157 -28.37 -6.16 -4.55
C PHE A 157 -28.96 -4.93 -5.26
N ALA A 158 -29.91 -5.14 -6.15
CA ALA A 158 -30.67 -4.05 -6.76
C ALA A 158 -31.99 -3.84 -6.02
N ILE A 159 -32.43 -2.60 -5.94
CA ILE A 159 -33.75 -2.27 -5.39
C ILE A 159 -34.81 -2.96 -6.25
N GLY A 160 -35.78 -3.67 -5.64
CA GLY A 160 -36.80 -4.45 -6.32
C GLY A 160 -36.36 -5.89 -6.67
N GLU A 161 -35.13 -6.29 -6.36
CA GLU A 161 -34.65 -7.65 -6.61
C GLU A 161 -35.29 -8.66 -5.64
N GLN A 162 -35.69 -9.83 -6.16
CA GLN A 162 -36.17 -10.94 -5.32
C GLN A 162 -34.99 -11.66 -4.69
N VAL A 163 -35.09 -11.86 -3.39
CA VAL A 163 -34.03 -12.46 -2.58
C VAL A 163 -34.61 -13.52 -1.66
N LYS A 164 -33.83 -14.55 -1.40
CA LYS A 164 -34.16 -15.62 -0.43
C LYS A 164 -33.36 -15.42 0.84
N ILE A 165 -34.02 -15.50 1.98
CA ILE A 165 -33.39 -15.37 3.28
C ILE A 165 -32.84 -16.72 3.71
N ASN A 166 -31.53 -16.81 3.95
CA ASN A 166 -30.82 -18.04 4.31
C ASN A 166 -30.35 -18.07 5.76
N GLY A 167 -30.73 -17.07 6.56
CA GLY A 167 -30.33 -17.03 7.96
C GLY A 167 -31.19 -16.09 8.80
N GLY A 168 -31.18 -16.32 10.09
CA GLY A 168 -31.93 -15.55 11.07
C GLY A 168 -33.36 -16.06 11.30
N HIS A 169 -34.22 -15.22 11.87
CA HIS A 169 -35.59 -15.58 12.24
C HIS A 169 -36.52 -15.77 11.04
N PHE A 170 -36.10 -15.35 9.85
CA PHE A 170 -36.91 -15.39 8.62
C PHE A 170 -36.29 -16.30 7.56
N GLU A 171 -35.50 -17.31 7.99
CA GLU A 171 -34.89 -18.26 7.09
C GLU A 171 -35.96 -19.02 6.26
N GLY A 172 -35.74 -19.11 4.95
CA GLY A 172 -36.62 -19.80 4.01
C GLY A 172 -37.71 -18.92 3.40
N PHE A 173 -37.89 -17.68 3.84
CA PHE A 173 -38.83 -16.77 3.25
C PHE A 173 -38.21 -16.05 2.04
N ASP A 174 -39.06 -15.71 1.08
CA ASP A 174 -38.73 -14.88 -0.06
C ASP A 174 -39.12 -13.42 0.23
N GLY A 175 -38.28 -12.49 -0.19
CA GLY A 175 -38.54 -11.08 0.00
C GLY A 175 -38.07 -10.22 -1.18
N ASN A 176 -38.54 -8.99 -1.21
CA ASN A 176 -38.11 -8.00 -2.20
C ASN A 176 -37.25 -6.93 -1.52
N VAL A 177 -36.13 -6.56 -2.14
CA VAL A 177 -35.24 -5.51 -1.64
C VAL A 177 -35.90 -4.16 -1.81
N GLU A 178 -36.11 -3.41 -0.73
CA GLU A 178 -36.60 -2.03 -0.74
C GLU A 178 -35.46 -1.01 -0.71
N GLU A 179 -34.45 -1.26 0.12
CA GLU A 179 -33.34 -0.34 0.33
C GLU A 179 -32.05 -1.13 0.52
N VAL A 180 -30.93 -0.58 0.02
CA VAL A 180 -29.60 -1.17 0.11
C VAL A 180 -28.69 -0.19 0.81
N ASP A 181 -28.14 -0.58 1.95
CA ASP A 181 -27.12 0.14 2.69
C ASP A 181 -25.75 -0.57 2.49
N ASP A 182 -25.03 -0.12 1.48
CA ASP A 182 -23.69 -0.68 1.15
C ASP A 182 -22.64 -0.37 2.22
N GLU A 183 -22.78 0.76 2.94
CA GLU A 183 -21.80 1.16 3.95
C GLU A 183 -21.84 0.25 5.18
N ASN A 184 -23.07 -0.10 5.63
CA ASN A 184 -23.27 -0.98 6.79
C ASN A 184 -23.51 -2.44 6.41
N GLN A 185 -23.49 -2.78 5.10
CA GLN A 185 -23.75 -4.11 4.55
C GLN A 185 -25.11 -4.68 4.98
N ARG A 186 -26.14 -3.85 4.99
CA ARG A 186 -27.52 -4.19 5.37
C ARG A 186 -28.48 -3.98 4.23
N LEU A 187 -29.51 -4.81 4.22
CA LEU A 187 -30.63 -4.73 3.30
C LEU A 187 -31.91 -4.56 4.08
N LYS A 188 -32.78 -3.68 3.59
CA LYS A 188 -34.15 -3.63 4.02
C LYS A 188 -34.99 -4.42 3.00
N VAL A 189 -35.50 -5.55 3.44
CA VAL A 189 -36.22 -6.51 2.62
C VAL A 189 -37.65 -6.60 3.09
N THR A 190 -38.60 -6.43 2.17
CA THR A 190 -40.02 -6.66 2.46
C THR A 190 -40.36 -8.12 2.29
N VAL A 191 -40.66 -8.78 3.40
CA VAL A 191 -41.04 -10.20 3.46
C VAL A 191 -42.56 -10.32 3.60
N SER A 192 -43.17 -11.22 2.83
CA SER A 192 -44.60 -11.52 2.97
C SER A 192 -44.83 -12.59 4.03
N ILE A 193 -45.27 -12.20 5.23
CA ILE A 193 -45.56 -13.08 6.34
C ILE A 193 -47.08 -13.10 6.55
N PHE A 194 -47.69 -14.29 6.37
CA PHE A 194 -49.15 -14.47 6.49
C PHE A 194 -49.99 -13.47 5.67
N GLY A 195 -49.49 -13.11 4.48
CA GLY A 195 -50.19 -12.15 3.60
C GLY A 195 -50.00 -10.68 3.98
N ARG A 196 -49.13 -10.35 4.91
CA ARG A 196 -48.74 -8.98 5.27
C ARG A 196 -47.32 -8.70 4.86
N ALA A 197 -47.09 -7.62 4.15
CA ALA A 197 -45.77 -7.13 3.81
C ALA A 197 -45.09 -6.52 5.06
N THR A 198 -44.03 -7.09 5.51
CA THR A 198 -43.28 -6.65 6.71
C THR A 198 -41.84 -6.31 6.31
N PRO A 199 -41.41 -5.04 6.48
CA PRO A 199 -40.01 -4.69 6.24
C PRO A 199 -39.10 -5.26 7.35
N VAL A 200 -38.00 -5.89 6.95
CA VAL A 200 -37.01 -6.53 7.84
C VAL A 200 -35.63 -6.06 7.42
N GLU A 201 -34.81 -5.67 8.38
CA GLU A 201 -33.40 -5.38 8.14
C GLU A 201 -32.58 -6.65 8.28
N LEU A 202 -31.80 -6.98 7.25
CA LEU A 202 -30.97 -8.20 7.17
C LEU A 202 -29.57 -7.81 6.71
N GLU A 203 -28.57 -8.58 7.15
CA GLU A 203 -27.21 -8.47 6.65
C GLU A 203 -27.08 -9.13 5.27
N PHE A 204 -26.17 -8.62 4.43
CA PHE A 204 -25.87 -9.20 3.11
C PHE A 204 -25.51 -10.71 3.17
N THR A 205 -24.96 -11.15 4.30
CA THR A 205 -24.59 -12.55 4.53
C THR A 205 -25.78 -13.49 4.74
N GLN A 206 -26.94 -12.93 5.16
CA GLN A 206 -28.15 -13.67 5.47
C GLN A 206 -29.09 -13.83 4.28
N VAL A 207 -28.74 -13.23 3.14
CA VAL A 207 -29.61 -13.15 1.97
C VAL A 207 -28.90 -13.69 0.74
N SER A 208 -29.61 -14.43 -0.11
CA SER A 208 -29.10 -14.90 -1.40
C SER A 208 -30.02 -14.45 -2.54
N LYS A 209 -29.43 -14.15 -3.69
CA LYS A 209 -30.18 -13.84 -4.91
C LYS A 209 -30.93 -15.08 -5.39
N GLN A 210 -32.20 -14.91 -5.70
CA GLN A 210 -32.95 -15.89 -6.47
C GLN A 210 -32.60 -15.71 -7.96
N VAL A 211 -31.95 -16.68 -8.57
CA VAL A 211 -31.64 -16.70 -10.01
C VAL A 211 -32.75 -17.43 -10.74
#